data_99207c2d76285d95187f2999257a654a
#
_entry.id   99207c2d76285d95187f2999257a654a
#
_cell.length_a   1.000
_cell.length_b   1.000
_cell.length_c   1.000
_cell.angle_alpha   90.00
_cell.angle_beta   90.00
_cell.angle_gamma   90.00
#
_symmetry.space_group_name_H-M   'P 1'
#
loop_
_entity.id
_entity.type
_entity.pdbx_description
1 polymer ?
#
loop_
_entity_poly.entity_id
_entity_poly.type
_entity_poly.pdbx_seq_one_letter_code
_entity_poly.pdbx_strand_id
1 'polypeptide(L)'
;MKLKLPTIAAAVLLLAACGGPGSESVERSVMAAPSPMMEQDMAMGEAYAKSGGGTAPSEPAARQYIAYSHSLGLRLPVKQIETVMQGHVAACNAAGSSVCIVTNSWFNTYSEDEASASLQLRATPEWIETFLNGIDEEAEQANGEVTNRQTTAEDLTVSIIDTDARLNAQQTLQRRLEELLANREGELGDLLAT
;
A
#
# COMPACT_ATOMS: atom_id res chain seq x y z
N MET A 1 -32.31 -30.59 42.65
CA MET A 1 -31.69 -29.38 43.20
C MET A 1 -32.14 -28.19 42.37
N LYS A 2 -32.89 -27.28 42.98
CA LYS A 2 -33.46 -26.09 42.31
C LYS A 2 -32.45 -24.97 42.38
N LEU A 3 -31.90 -24.49 41.26
CA LEU A 3 -30.99 -23.37 41.20
C LEU A 3 -31.79 -22.11 40.81
N LYS A 4 -31.76 -21.12 41.71
CA LYS A 4 -32.45 -19.83 41.56
C LYS A 4 -31.66 -18.89 40.65
N LEU A 5 -32.36 -18.32 39.64
CA LEU A 5 -31.86 -17.16 38.85
C LEU A 5 -31.88 -15.90 39.71
N PRO A 6 -30.88 -15.01 39.62
CA PRO A 6 -31.00 -13.63 40.05
C PRO A 6 -31.37 -12.75 38.86
N THR A 7 -32.44 -12.02 39.03
CA THR A 7 -32.93 -10.90 38.20
C THR A 7 -31.99 -9.72 38.35
N ILE A 8 -31.33 -9.28 37.27
CA ILE A 8 -30.58 -8.03 37.25
C ILE A 8 -31.39 -6.97 36.52
N ALA A 9 -31.68 -5.93 37.26
CA ALA A 9 -32.47 -4.76 36.83
C ALA A 9 -31.72 -3.93 35.77
N ALA A 10 -32.49 -3.55 34.75
CA ALA A 10 -32.04 -2.62 33.70
C ALA A 10 -32.05 -1.19 34.27
N ALA A 11 -30.89 -0.52 34.26
CA ALA A 11 -30.76 0.92 34.44
C ALA A 11 -30.63 1.58 33.06
N VAL A 12 -31.72 2.25 32.66
CA VAL A 12 -31.78 3.11 31.49
C VAL A 12 -31.19 4.47 31.86
N LEU A 13 -30.05 4.85 31.29
CA LEU A 13 -29.51 6.21 31.37
C LEU A 13 -29.82 6.94 30.06
N LEU A 14 -30.78 7.86 30.16
CA LEU A 14 -31.09 8.88 29.17
C LEU A 14 -29.99 9.96 29.21
N LEU A 15 -29.19 10.09 28.18
CA LEU A 15 -28.33 11.26 27.96
C LEU A 15 -28.96 12.13 26.88
N ALA A 16 -29.30 13.35 27.32
CA ALA A 16 -29.90 14.42 26.55
C ALA A 16 -28.97 14.95 25.46
N ALA A 17 -29.58 15.27 24.32
CA ALA A 17 -29.00 15.95 23.19
C ALA A 17 -28.55 17.37 23.54
N CYS A 18 -27.32 17.74 23.21
CA CYS A 18 -26.92 19.13 23.00
C CYS A 18 -26.79 19.37 21.50
N GLY A 19 -27.73 20.17 20.97
CA GLY A 19 -27.68 20.71 19.63
C GLY A 19 -26.55 21.74 19.53
N GLY A 20 -25.68 21.59 18.51
CA GLY A 20 -24.73 22.61 18.08
C GLY A 20 -25.29 23.39 16.89
N PRO A 21 -25.07 24.71 16.83
CA PRO A 21 -25.65 25.59 15.80
C PRO A 21 -24.89 25.52 14.48
N GLY A 22 -25.71 25.69 13.43
CA GLY A 22 -25.45 25.98 12.04
C GLY A 22 -24.05 26.33 11.55
N SER A 23 -23.61 25.55 10.56
CA SER A 23 -22.58 25.98 9.65
C SER A 23 -23.19 26.88 8.60
N GLU A 24 -22.95 28.18 8.73
CA GLU A 24 -23.16 29.13 7.64
C GLU A 24 -22.20 28.81 6.51
N SER A 25 -22.77 28.43 5.37
CA SER A 25 -22.07 28.36 4.09
C SER A 25 -21.76 29.78 3.62
N VAL A 26 -20.51 30.20 3.78
CA VAL A 26 -20.03 31.43 3.14
C VAL A 26 -19.83 31.13 1.65
N GLU A 27 -20.82 31.52 0.86
CA GLU A 27 -20.66 31.66 -0.60
C GLU A 27 -19.62 32.74 -0.88
N ARG A 28 -18.40 32.32 -1.17
CA ARG A 28 -17.37 33.18 -1.68
C ARG A 28 -17.58 33.33 -3.18
N SER A 29 -18.31 34.38 -3.56
CA SER A 29 -18.35 34.88 -4.93
C SER A 29 -16.94 35.21 -5.41
N VAL A 30 -16.40 34.34 -6.26
CA VAL A 30 -15.15 34.62 -6.97
C VAL A 30 -15.50 35.55 -8.12
N MET A 31 -15.23 36.83 -7.95
CA MET A 31 -15.22 37.82 -9.05
C MET A 31 -14.18 37.37 -10.07
N ALA A 32 -14.65 37.01 -11.26
CA ALA A 32 -13.80 36.78 -12.42
C ALA A 32 -13.13 38.10 -12.84
N ALA A 33 -11.82 38.13 -12.80
CA ALA A 33 -11.04 39.20 -13.40
C ALA A 33 -11.05 39.05 -14.93
N PRO A 34 -11.19 40.14 -15.71
CA PRO A 34 -11.15 40.07 -17.15
C PRO A 34 -9.72 39.80 -17.64
N SER A 35 -9.59 38.80 -18.50
CA SER A 35 -8.36 38.51 -19.23
C SER A 35 -8.01 39.66 -20.19
N PRO A 36 -6.75 40.11 -20.28
CA PRO A 36 -6.34 41.03 -21.30
C PRO A 36 -6.27 40.29 -22.65
N MET A 37 -7.04 40.79 -23.65
CA MET A 37 -6.86 40.47 -25.04
C MET A 37 -5.46 40.91 -25.48
N MET A 38 -4.59 39.95 -25.81
CA MET A 38 -3.39 40.24 -26.59
C MET A 38 -3.75 40.17 -28.07
N GLU A 39 -3.62 41.33 -28.71
CA GLU A 39 -3.61 41.47 -30.14
C GLU A 39 -2.51 40.63 -30.77
N GLN A 40 -2.91 39.80 -31.73
CA GLN A 40 -1.99 39.05 -32.57
C GLN A 40 -1.38 40.00 -33.61
N ASP A 41 -0.13 40.36 -33.41
CA ASP A 41 0.67 40.96 -34.48
C ASP A 41 1.22 39.83 -35.36
N MET A 42 0.69 39.76 -36.58
CA MET A 42 1.20 38.89 -37.63
C MET A 42 2.47 39.51 -38.19
N ALA A 43 3.63 39.01 -37.79
CA ALA A 43 4.86 39.23 -38.53
C ALA A 43 5.28 37.91 -39.20
N MET A 44 5.11 37.88 -40.52
CA MET A 44 5.75 36.94 -41.42
C MET A 44 7.28 37.05 -41.26
N GLY A 45 7.90 35.94 -40.91
CA GLY A 45 9.34 35.76 -40.95
C GLY A 45 9.65 34.40 -41.52
N GLU A 46 10.00 34.37 -42.81
CA GLU A 46 10.49 33.18 -43.51
C GLU A 46 11.82 32.71 -43.02
N ALA A 47 11.91 31.40 -42.99
CA ALA A 47 13.09 30.57 -43.24
C ALA A 47 14.32 30.68 -42.31
N TYR A 48 14.60 29.57 -41.69
CA TYR A 48 15.83 28.78 -42.00
C TYR A 48 15.69 27.39 -41.37
N ALA A 49 15.34 26.43 -42.21
CA ALA A 49 15.53 25.02 -41.89
C ALA A 49 17.03 24.74 -41.78
N LYS A 50 17.54 24.65 -40.58
CA LYS A 50 18.86 24.07 -40.34
C LYS A 50 18.65 22.69 -39.71
N SER A 51 18.67 21.71 -40.61
CA SER A 51 18.84 20.29 -40.29
C SER A 51 20.09 20.13 -39.41
N GLY A 52 19.87 19.99 -38.12
CA GLY A 52 20.86 19.55 -37.17
C GLY A 52 20.28 18.32 -36.49
N GLY A 53 20.56 17.13 -37.06
CA GLY A 53 20.31 15.87 -36.41
C GLY A 53 21.21 15.70 -35.19
N GLY A 54 20.84 16.35 -34.10
CA GLY A 54 21.33 16.03 -32.77
C GLY A 54 20.44 14.97 -32.19
N THR A 55 20.92 13.75 -32.13
CA THR A 55 20.32 12.68 -31.30
C THR A 55 20.39 13.22 -29.88
N ALA A 56 19.28 13.69 -29.35
CA ALA A 56 19.15 14.02 -27.93
C ALA A 56 19.56 12.78 -27.16
N PRO A 57 20.42 12.88 -26.13
CA PRO A 57 20.67 11.75 -25.25
C PRO A 57 19.32 11.30 -24.71
N SER A 58 18.93 10.06 -24.97
CA SER A 58 17.75 9.47 -24.36
C SER A 58 18.03 9.46 -22.86
N GLU A 59 17.36 10.33 -22.13
CA GLU A 59 17.31 10.23 -20.66
C GLU A 59 16.96 8.79 -20.30
N PRO A 60 17.70 8.14 -19.39
CA PRO A 60 17.35 6.81 -18.94
C PRO A 60 15.91 6.89 -18.41
N ALA A 61 15.03 6.08 -19.00
CA ALA A 61 13.63 6.03 -18.61
C ALA A 61 13.57 5.89 -17.09
N ALA A 62 12.94 6.85 -16.43
CA ALA A 62 12.80 6.83 -14.98
C ALA A 62 12.20 5.49 -14.56
N ARG A 63 12.86 4.78 -13.65
CA ARG A 63 12.33 3.51 -13.13
C ARG A 63 11.00 3.78 -12.47
N GLN A 64 9.96 3.10 -12.94
CA GLN A 64 8.67 3.08 -12.29
C GLN A 64 8.61 1.90 -11.33
N TYR A 65 8.08 2.14 -10.14
CA TYR A 65 7.87 1.14 -9.10
C TYR A 65 6.38 0.94 -8.92
N ILE A 66 5.84 -0.07 -9.62
CA ILE A 66 4.41 -0.40 -9.54
C ILE A 66 4.22 -1.59 -8.61
N ALA A 67 3.38 -1.43 -7.59
CA ALA A 67 2.92 -2.51 -6.74
C ALA A 67 1.56 -3.02 -7.23
N TYR A 68 1.42 -4.32 -7.35
CA TYR A 68 0.15 -4.96 -7.69
C TYR A 68 -0.45 -5.63 -6.46
N SER A 69 -1.74 -5.42 -6.25
CA SER A 69 -2.53 -6.12 -5.25
C SER A 69 -3.58 -6.97 -5.97
N HIS A 70 -3.59 -8.27 -5.69
CA HIS A 70 -4.55 -9.21 -6.23
C HIS A 70 -5.46 -9.69 -5.10
N SER A 71 -6.77 -9.65 -5.32
CA SER A 71 -7.77 -10.17 -4.40
C SER A 71 -8.62 -11.20 -5.11
N LEU A 72 -8.69 -12.40 -4.55
CA LEU A 72 -9.46 -13.50 -5.08
C LEU A 72 -10.41 -14.02 -4.00
N GLY A 73 -11.65 -14.33 -4.40
CA GLY A 73 -12.61 -15.06 -3.59
C GLY A 73 -12.82 -16.43 -4.19
N LEU A 74 -12.75 -17.46 -3.36
CA LEU A 74 -13.04 -18.83 -3.73
C LEU A 74 -14.24 -19.31 -2.94
N ARG A 75 -15.12 -20.07 -3.59
CA ARG A 75 -16.19 -20.84 -2.93
C ARG A 75 -15.85 -22.31 -3.04
N LEU A 76 -15.68 -22.95 -1.91
CA LEU A 76 -15.25 -24.34 -1.81
C LEU A 76 -16.18 -25.12 -0.88
N PRO A 77 -16.33 -26.44 -1.04
CA PRO A 77 -16.93 -27.29 -0.02
C PRO A 77 -16.18 -27.14 1.32
N VAL A 78 -16.91 -27.09 2.44
CA VAL A 78 -16.35 -26.81 3.78
C VAL A 78 -15.12 -27.67 4.10
N LYS A 79 -15.18 -28.96 3.74
CA LYS A 79 -14.08 -29.92 3.97
C LYS A 79 -12.81 -29.65 3.16
N GLN A 80 -12.91 -28.85 2.10
CA GLN A 80 -11.78 -28.54 1.22
C GLN A 80 -11.12 -27.22 1.57
N ILE A 81 -11.80 -26.31 2.26
CA ILE A 81 -11.31 -24.94 2.55
C ILE A 81 -9.95 -24.97 3.24
N GLU A 82 -9.82 -25.73 4.31
CA GLU A 82 -8.58 -25.84 5.07
C GLU A 82 -7.46 -26.47 4.24
N THR A 83 -7.77 -27.54 3.51
CA THR A 83 -6.80 -28.27 2.68
C THR A 83 -6.23 -27.38 1.58
N VAL A 84 -7.08 -26.67 0.85
CA VAL A 84 -6.67 -25.74 -0.21
C VAL A 84 -5.84 -24.59 0.38
N MET A 85 -6.29 -23.99 1.47
CA MET A 85 -5.53 -22.93 2.15
C MET A 85 -4.14 -23.40 2.58
N GLN A 86 -4.04 -24.59 3.18
CA GLN A 86 -2.75 -25.16 3.59
C GLN A 86 -1.87 -25.50 2.38
N GLY A 87 -2.45 -25.93 1.27
CA GLY A 87 -1.75 -26.11 -0.01
C GLY A 87 -1.10 -24.82 -0.49
N HIS A 88 -1.84 -23.73 -0.49
CA HIS A 88 -1.30 -22.40 -0.86
C HIS A 88 -0.17 -21.94 0.08
N VAL A 89 -0.34 -22.14 1.40
CA VAL A 89 0.73 -21.83 2.39
C VAL A 89 1.97 -22.68 2.11
N ALA A 90 1.79 -23.97 1.83
CA ALA A 90 2.91 -24.87 1.51
C ALA A 90 3.62 -24.46 0.21
N ALA A 91 2.88 -24.09 -0.83
CA ALA A 91 3.42 -23.60 -2.10
C ALA A 91 4.26 -22.32 -1.91
N CYS A 92 3.76 -21.37 -1.12
CA CYS A 92 4.50 -20.15 -0.79
C CYS A 92 5.78 -20.46 0.00
N ASN A 93 5.71 -21.30 1.01
CA ASN A 93 6.87 -21.70 1.82
C ASN A 93 7.92 -22.47 0.99
N ALA A 94 7.49 -23.33 0.05
CA ALA A 94 8.38 -24.07 -0.83
C ALA A 94 9.15 -23.14 -1.80
N ALA A 95 8.57 -22.01 -2.20
CA ALA A 95 9.23 -21.00 -3.02
C ALA A 95 10.37 -20.27 -2.28
N GLY A 96 10.37 -20.29 -0.95
CA GLY A 96 11.37 -19.63 -0.11
C GLY A 96 11.04 -18.15 0.16
N SER A 97 11.56 -17.64 1.29
CA SER A 97 11.22 -16.31 1.81
C SER A 97 11.67 -15.12 0.94
N SER A 98 12.59 -15.35 0.01
CA SER A 98 12.97 -14.32 -0.97
C SER A 98 11.99 -14.20 -2.13
N VAL A 99 11.14 -15.21 -2.36
CA VAL A 99 10.17 -15.29 -3.46
C VAL A 99 8.76 -15.09 -2.95
N CYS A 100 8.37 -15.78 -1.86
CA CYS A 100 7.04 -15.70 -1.27
C CYS A 100 7.09 -15.68 0.26
N ILE A 101 6.28 -14.83 0.86
CA ILE A 101 6.12 -14.73 2.32
C ILE A 101 4.62 -14.71 2.64
N VAL A 102 4.18 -15.62 3.50
CA VAL A 102 2.84 -15.57 4.08
C VAL A 102 2.80 -14.51 5.16
N THR A 103 1.99 -13.48 4.98
CA THR A 103 1.85 -12.36 5.93
C THR A 103 0.72 -12.56 6.92
N ASN A 104 -0.34 -13.26 6.50
CA ASN A 104 -1.45 -13.63 7.37
C ASN A 104 -2.13 -14.90 6.86
N SER A 105 -2.60 -15.73 7.78
CA SER A 105 -3.38 -16.95 7.49
C SER A 105 -4.30 -17.22 8.66
N TRP A 106 -5.59 -17.39 8.38
CA TRP A 106 -6.54 -17.83 9.40
C TRP A 106 -7.62 -18.72 8.77
N PHE A 107 -8.10 -19.67 9.57
CA PHE A 107 -9.20 -20.56 9.25
C PHE A 107 -10.16 -20.63 10.43
N ASN A 108 -11.45 -20.60 10.17
CA ASN A 108 -12.48 -20.64 11.20
C ASN A 108 -13.64 -21.53 10.76
N THR A 109 -14.05 -22.44 11.61
CA THR A 109 -15.23 -23.30 11.40
C THR A 109 -16.34 -22.82 12.33
N TYR A 110 -17.48 -22.50 11.76
CA TYR A 110 -18.66 -22.03 12.52
C TYR A 110 -19.64 -23.17 12.76
N SER A 111 -19.78 -24.09 11.81
CA SER A 111 -20.62 -25.28 11.90
C SER A 111 -20.10 -26.40 10.98
N GLU A 112 -20.81 -27.53 10.91
CA GLU A 112 -20.46 -28.60 9.98
C GLU A 112 -20.58 -28.17 8.49
N ASP A 113 -21.45 -27.18 8.22
CA ASP A 113 -21.75 -26.68 6.88
C ASP A 113 -21.19 -25.30 6.59
N GLU A 114 -20.46 -24.67 7.55
CA GLU A 114 -19.97 -23.31 7.41
C GLU A 114 -18.56 -23.16 7.97
N ALA A 115 -17.65 -22.76 7.11
CA ALA A 115 -16.28 -22.37 7.47
C ALA A 115 -15.81 -21.23 6.57
N SER A 116 -14.83 -20.51 7.04
CA SER A 116 -14.15 -19.49 6.25
C SER A 116 -12.65 -19.49 6.50
N ALA A 117 -11.90 -19.04 5.49
CA ALA A 117 -10.46 -18.90 5.56
C ALA A 117 -10.01 -17.62 4.86
N SER A 118 -8.88 -17.09 5.26
CA SER A 118 -8.20 -16.02 4.56
C SER A 118 -6.70 -16.26 4.58
N LEU A 119 -6.07 -16.01 3.45
CA LEU A 119 -4.65 -16.09 3.26
C LEU A 119 -4.16 -14.79 2.64
N GLN A 120 -3.12 -14.20 3.22
CA GLN A 120 -2.43 -13.04 2.67
C GLN A 120 -0.97 -13.40 2.48
N LEU A 121 -0.45 -13.11 1.31
CA LEU A 121 0.94 -13.37 0.97
C LEU A 121 1.53 -12.20 0.20
N ARG A 122 2.86 -12.09 0.22
CA ARG A 122 3.65 -11.21 -0.64
C ARG A 122 4.60 -12.06 -1.43
N ALA A 123 4.62 -11.84 -2.74
CA ALA A 123 5.49 -12.62 -3.61
C ALA A 123 6.06 -11.76 -4.74
N THR A 124 7.08 -12.31 -5.42
CA THR A 124 7.61 -11.70 -6.64
C THR A 124 6.57 -11.78 -7.76
N PRO A 125 6.58 -10.83 -8.72
CA PRO A 125 5.62 -10.80 -9.82
C PRO A 125 5.57 -12.12 -10.60
N GLU A 126 6.71 -12.72 -10.90
CA GLU A 126 6.80 -13.95 -11.69
C GLU A 126 6.15 -15.14 -10.98
N TRP A 127 6.34 -15.22 -9.66
CA TRP A 127 5.74 -16.29 -8.87
C TRP A 127 4.22 -16.11 -8.77
N ILE A 128 3.78 -14.88 -8.51
CA ILE A 128 2.34 -14.59 -8.34
C ILE A 128 1.56 -14.83 -9.64
N GLU A 129 2.13 -14.49 -10.80
CA GLU A 129 1.50 -14.79 -12.10
C GLU A 129 1.29 -16.29 -12.30
N THR A 130 2.32 -17.10 -12.02
CA THR A 130 2.23 -18.55 -12.11
C THR A 130 1.21 -19.11 -11.15
N PHE A 131 1.20 -18.63 -9.91
CA PHE A 131 0.27 -19.05 -8.87
C PHE A 131 -1.18 -18.71 -9.23
N LEU A 132 -1.45 -17.49 -9.69
CA LEU A 132 -2.79 -17.04 -10.07
C LEU A 132 -3.35 -17.78 -11.27
N ASN A 133 -2.50 -18.21 -12.21
CA ASN A 133 -2.91 -18.98 -13.39
C ASN A 133 -3.35 -20.42 -13.03
N GLY A 134 -2.86 -20.96 -11.91
CA GLY A 134 -3.24 -22.30 -11.45
C GLY A 134 -4.50 -22.35 -10.58
N ILE A 135 -4.96 -21.22 -10.06
CA ILE A 135 -6.03 -21.18 -9.04
C ILE A 135 -7.40 -21.65 -9.59
N ASP A 136 -7.72 -21.34 -10.84
CA ASP A 136 -9.02 -21.77 -11.42
C ASP A 136 -9.10 -23.30 -11.51
N GLU A 137 -8.04 -23.93 -11.99
CA GLU A 137 -7.97 -25.40 -12.08
C GLU A 137 -7.97 -26.06 -10.69
N GLU A 138 -7.26 -25.49 -9.74
CA GLU A 138 -7.23 -25.97 -8.34
C GLU A 138 -8.62 -25.87 -7.67
N ALA A 139 -9.33 -24.76 -7.89
CA ALA A 139 -10.68 -24.57 -7.39
C ALA A 139 -11.64 -25.63 -7.97
N GLU A 140 -11.56 -25.89 -9.29
CA GLU A 140 -12.36 -26.93 -9.95
C GLU A 140 -12.03 -28.34 -9.42
N GLN A 141 -10.76 -28.68 -9.22
CA GLN A 141 -10.33 -29.95 -8.63
C GLN A 141 -10.84 -30.13 -7.21
N ALA A 142 -10.98 -29.04 -6.47
CA ALA A 142 -11.58 -29.02 -5.13
C ALA A 142 -13.12 -28.99 -5.15
N ASN A 143 -13.77 -29.12 -6.30
CA ASN A 143 -15.22 -28.99 -6.52
C ASN A 143 -15.73 -27.59 -6.09
N GLY A 144 -14.98 -26.56 -6.29
CA GLY A 144 -15.31 -25.17 -6.01
C GLY A 144 -15.23 -24.29 -7.25
N GLU A 145 -15.27 -23.00 -7.03
CA GLU A 145 -15.21 -21.98 -8.07
C GLU A 145 -14.52 -20.70 -7.57
N VAL A 146 -13.95 -19.94 -8.48
CA VAL A 146 -13.48 -18.57 -8.22
C VAL A 146 -14.66 -17.62 -8.36
N THR A 147 -15.06 -16.96 -7.26
CA THR A 147 -16.24 -16.08 -7.21
C THR A 147 -15.91 -14.61 -7.45
N ASN A 148 -14.67 -14.20 -7.18
CA ASN A 148 -14.22 -12.84 -7.36
C ASN A 148 -12.74 -12.81 -7.72
N ARG A 149 -12.36 -11.90 -8.64
CA ARG A 149 -10.98 -11.61 -8.98
C ARG A 149 -10.84 -10.11 -9.21
N GLN A 150 -9.96 -9.48 -8.45
CA GLN A 150 -9.67 -8.06 -8.56
C GLN A 150 -8.15 -7.86 -8.55
N THR A 151 -7.67 -6.99 -9.43
CA THR A 151 -6.28 -6.55 -9.45
C THR A 151 -6.25 -5.03 -9.40
N THR A 152 -5.44 -4.48 -8.50
CA THR A 152 -5.21 -3.04 -8.37
C THR A 152 -3.71 -2.78 -8.52
N ALA A 153 -3.35 -1.73 -9.24
CA ALA A 153 -1.98 -1.26 -9.40
C ALA A 153 -1.82 0.07 -8.66
N GLU A 154 -0.71 0.22 -7.94
CA GLU A 154 -0.32 1.45 -7.25
C GLU A 154 1.08 1.86 -7.69
N ASP A 155 1.23 3.12 -8.12
CA ASP A 155 2.53 3.69 -8.46
C ASP A 155 3.22 4.22 -7.19
N LEU A 156 4.24 3.53 -6.74
CA LEU A 156 5.04 3.87 -5.57
C LEU A 156 6.30 4.68 -5.91
N THR A 157 6.50 5.08 -7.16
CA THR A 157 7.73 5.71 -7.65
C THR A 157 8.10 6.94 -6.84
N VAL A 158 7.17 7.85 -6.62
CA VAL A 158 7.41 9.07 -5.85
C VAL A 158 7.69 8.75 -4.38
N SER A 159 6.95 7.85 -3.78
CA SER A 159 7.09 7.44 -2.38
C SER A 159 8.45 6.79 -2.10
N ILE A 160 8.94 5.95 -3.02
CA ILE A 160 10.24 5.30 -2.91
C ILE A 160 11.36 6.32 -3.05
N ILE A 161 11.30 7.21 -4.07
CA ILE A 161 12.30 8.25 -4.27
C ILE A 161 12.40 9.20 -3.07
N ASP A 162 11.26 9.64 -2.52
CA ASP A 162 11.22 10.50 -1.33
C ASP A 162 11.80 9.78 -0.10
N THR A 163 11.46 8.52 0.08
CA THR A 163 11.97 7.71 1.20
C THR A 163 13.49 7.51 1.10
N ASP A 164 14.00 7.22 -0.09
CA ASP A 164 15.43 7.09 -0.35
C ASP A 164 16.17 8.41 -0.10
N ALA A 165 15.62 9.53 -0.55
CA ALA A 165 16.21 10.86 -0.30
C ALA A 165 16.26 11.16 1.21
N ARG A 166 15.19 10.85 1.93
CA ARG A 166 15.12 11.03 3.40
C ARG A 166 16.10 10.11 4.13
N LEU A 167 16.23 8.86 3.72
CA LEU A 167 17.19 7.91 4.29
C LEU A 167 18.62 8.40 4.10
N ASN A 168 18.98 8.84 2.89
CA ASN A 168 20.30 9.38 2.57
C ASN A 168 20.62 10.63 3.40
N ALA A 169 19.65 11.51 3.60
CA ALA A 169 19.80 12.70 4.44
C ALA A 169 20.06 12.33 5.91
N GLN A 170 19.31 11.36 6.45
CA GLN A 170 19.48 10.89 7.82
C GLN A 170 20.84 10.21 8.03
N GLN A 171 21.25 9.34 7.11
CA GLN A 171 22.58 8.70 7.17
C GLN A 171 23.73 9.73 7.10
N THR A 172 23.57 10.75 6.28
CA THR A 172 24.55 11.85 6.17
C THR A 172 24.63 12.64 7.48
N LEU A 173 23.46 12.96 8.08
CA LEU A 173 23.40 13.63 9.38
C LEU A 173 24.04 12.79 10.48
N GLN A 174 23.71 11.49 10.54
CA GLN A 174 24.28 10.56 11.52
C GLN A 174 25.81 10.56 11.42
N ARG A 175 26.36 10.37 10.22
CA ARG A 175 27.81 10.37 10.02
C ARG A 175 28.47 11.68 10.47
N ARG A 176 27.84 12.82 10.15
CA ARG A 176 28.38 14.12 10.60
C ARG A 176 28.34 14.29 12.11
N LEU A 177 27.32 13.78 12.80
CA LEU A 177 27.24 13.77 14.26
C LEU A 177 28.29 12.87 14.88
N GLU A 178 28.53 11.69 14.31
CA GLU A 178 29.58 10.77 14.74
C GLU A 178 30.99 11.42 14.60
N GLU A 179 31.24 12.09 13.47
CA GLU A 179 32.48 12.84 13.25
C GLU A 179 32.66 13.98 14.26
N LEU A 180 31.59 14.73 14.57
CA LEU A 180 31.63 15.80 15.58
C LEU A 180 31.87 15.26 16.99
N LEU A 181 31.27 14.11 17.34
CA LEU A 181 31.49 13.48 18.64
C LEU A 181 32.91 12.94 18.77
N ALA A 182 33.43 12.28 17.72
CA ALA A 182 34.81 11.78 17.72
C ALA A 182 35.85 12.92 17.87
N ASN A 183 35.58 14.07 17.25
CA ASN A 183 36.47 15.24 17.38
C ASN A 183 36.36 15.96 18.74
N ARG A 184 35.21 15.84 19.46
CA ARG A 184 35.01 16.44 20.79
C ARG A 184 35.57 15.63 21.94
N GLU A 185 35.76 14.32 21.80
CA GLU A 185 36.37 13.51 22.84
C GLU A 185 37.82 13.98 23.16
N GLY A 186 38.54 14.55 22.19
CA GLY A 186 39.83 15.17 22.41
C GLY A 186 39.78 16.45 23.26
N GLU A 187 38.80 17.32 23.07
CA GLU A 187 38.64 18.58 23.84
C GLU A 187 38.12 18.33 25.28
N LEU A 188 37.27 17.31 25.49
CA LEU A 188 36.76 16.95 26.82
C LEU A 188 37.86 16.36 27.74
N GLY A 189 38.79 15.60 27.16
CA GLY A 189 39.96 15.11 27.83
C GLY A 189 40.87 16.20 28.33
N ASP A 190 41.10 17.25 27.54
CA ASP A 190 41.92 18.42 27.91
C ASP A 190 41.23 19.30 28.94
N LEU A 191 39.89 19.43 28.91
CA LEU A 191 39.14 20.20 29.93
C LEU A 191 39.06 19.50 31.31
N LEU A 192 39.19 18.19 31.36
CA LEU A 192 39.20 17.41 32.59
C LEU A 192 40.62 17.26 33.18
N ALA A 193 41.66 17.61 32.44
CA ALA A 193 43.07 17.57 32.86
C ALA A 193 43.58 18.85 33.49
N THR A 194 42.76 19.95 33.54
CA THR A 194 43.03 21.21 34.22
C THR A 194 42.27 21.33 35.52
#